data_eb50b7e9803ec049727686319c6c975f
#
_entry.id   eb50b7e9803ec049727686319c6c975f
#
_cell.length_a   1.000
_cell.length_b   1.000
_cell.length_c   1.000
_cell.angle_alpha   90.00
_cell.angle_beta   90.00
_cell.angle_gamma   90.00
#
_symmetry.space_group_name_H-M   'P 1'
#
loop_
_entity.id
_entity.type
_entity.pdbx_description
1 polymer ?
#
loop_
_entity_poly.entity_id
_entity_poly.type
_entity_poly.pdbx_seq_one_letter_code
_entity_poly.pdbx_strand_id
1 'polypeptide(L)'
;MNRSPVIGITTDYKEKENTYSKYPWFALRRHYSDCLYKFGCTPIVLPITETIENIDFLDGLLISGGDFDIDPKYYGENTQSDKIQTIKDRTKFEFKILEKYFPLNRPILGICGGCQLLNVFFGGSLIQDIESFI
;
A
#
# COMPACT_ATOMS: atom_id res chain seq x y z
N MET A 1 14.05 26.27 -12.22
CA MET A 1 14.09 24.88 -12.69
C MET A 1 13.03 24.11 -11.92
N ASN A 2 12.11 23.47 -12.62
CA ASN A 2 11.14 22.60 -11.94
C ASN A 2 11.87 21.35 -11.46
N ARG A 3 11.83 21.08 -10.14
CA ARG A 3 12.37 19.83 -9.58
C ARG A 3 11.52 18.64 -10.05
N SER A 4 12.14 17.47 -10.15
CA SER A 4 11.41 16.22 -10.37
C SER A 4 10.41 15.97 -9.25
N PRO A 5 9.16 15.59 -9.56
CA PRO A 5 8.18 15.22 -8.54
C PRO A 5 8.69 14.07 -7.67
N VAL A 6 8.51 14.17 -6.37
CA VAL A 6 8.90 13.14 -5.39
C VAL A 6 7.68 12.29 -5.05
N ILE A 7 7.73 11.01 -5.38
CA ILE A 7 6.61 10.08 -5.18
C ILE A 7 6.98 9.04 -4.11
N GLY A 8 6.20 9.04 -3.03
CA GLY A 8 6.30 8.01 -2.01
C GLY A 8 5.65 6.70 -2.47
N ILE A 9 6.29 5.57 -2.21
CA ILE A 9 5.77 4.24 -2.57
C ILE A 9 5.70 3.39 -1.30
N THR A 10 4.52 2.86 -0.97
CA THR A 10 4.38 1.90 0.13
C THR A 10 5.01 0.56 -0.23
N THR A 11 5.46 -0.16 0.78
CA THR A 11 6.16 -1.46 0.61
C THR A 11 5.29 -2.62 1.02
N ASP A 12 5.61 -3.79 0.50
CA ASP A 12 5.20 -5.06 1.06
C ASP A 12 6.06 -5.38 2.30
N TYR A 13 5.53 -6.21 3.18
CA TYR A 13 6.20 -6.66 4.39
C TYR A 13 6.30 -8.17 4.41
N LYS A 14 7.48 -8.67 4.68
CA LYS A 14 7.72 -10.10 4.81
C LYS A 14 8.27 -10.40 6.21
N GLU A 15 7.54 -11.21 6.94
CA GLU A 15 8.05 -11.83 8.16
C GLU A 15 9.05 -12.95 7.82
N LYS A 16 9.41 -13.72 8.81
CA LYS A 16 10.50 -14.68 8.83
C LYS A 16 10.29 -15.79 7.84
N GLU A 17 10.13 -15.98 6.78
CA GLU A 17 10.00 -17.26 6.06
C GLU A 17 10.36 -17.16 4.59
N ASN A 18 11.56 -16.80 4.31
CA ASN A 18 12.03 -17.12 2.98
C ASN A 18 13.54 -17.21 2.92
N THR A 19 14.00 -17.63 1.78
CA THR A 19 15.40 -17.88 1.49
C THR A 19 16.27 -16.63 1.46
N TYR A 20 15.68 -15.43 1.49
CA TYR A 20 16.41 -14.18 1.42
C TYR A 20 16.98 -13.73 2.77
N SER A 21 16.14 -13.73 3.82
CA SER A 21 16.53 -13.22 5.14
C SER A 21 15.85 -13.98 6.28
N LYS A 22 16.61 -14.24 7.34
CA LYS A 22 16.06 -14.72 8.61
C LYS A 22 15.42 -13.62 9.48
N TYR A 23 15.54 -12.38 9.07
CA TYR A 23 14.95 -11.23 9.72
C TYR A 23 13.78 -10.69 8.88
N PRO A 24 12.79 -10.02 9.52
CA PRO A 24 11.75 -9.31 8.79
C PRO A 24 12.34 -8.27 7.83
N TRP A 25 11.69 -8.06 6.69
CA TRP A 25 12.16 -7.12 5.68
C TRP A 25 11.01 -6.52 4.87
N PHE A 26 11.27 -5.35 4.29
CA PHE A 26 10.35 -4.71 3.36
C PHE A 26 10.70 -5.10 1.93
N ALA A 27 9.69 -5.25 1.11
CA ALA A 27 9.84 -5.61 -0.29
C ALA A 27 9.11 -4.60 -1.19
N LEU A 28 9.72 -4.32 -2.31
CA LEU A 28 9.10 -3.57 -3.39
C LEU A 28 9.54 -4.18 -4.73
N ARG A 29 8.57 -4.50 -5.58
CA ARG A 29 8.89 -4.93 -6.95
C ARG A 29 9.49 -3.74 -7.71
N ARG A 30 10.64 -3.96 -8.33
CA ARG A 30 11.44 -2.94 -9.02
C ARG A 30 10.63 -2.14 -10.04
N HIS A 31 9.65 -2.77 -10.70
CA HIS A 31 8.84 -2.13 -11.74
C HIS A 31 8.12 -0.86 -11.27
N TYR A 32 7.75 -0.73 -9.99
CA TYR A 32 7.13 0.48 -9.45
C TYR A 32 8.08 1.68 -9.54
N SER A 33 9.31 1.52 -9.04
CA SER A 33 10.32 2.58 -9.08
C SER A 33 10.79 2.90 -10.50
N ASP A 34 11.00 1.86 -11.34
CA ASP A 34 11.43 2.03 -12.73
C ASP A 34 10.39 2.81 -13.53
N CYS A 35 9.09 2.52 -13.32
CA CYS A 35 8.01 3.23 -14.00
C CYS A 35 8.00 4.71 -13.62
N LEU A 36 8.05 5.04 -12.34
CA LEU A 36 8.07 6.42 -11.88
C LEU A 36 9.30 7.18 -12.38
N TYR A 37 10.46 6.54 -12.32
CA TYR A 37 11.70 7.12 -12.85
C TYR A 37 11.61 7.42 -14.35
N LYS A 38 11.03 6.51 -15.12
CA LYS A 38 10.82 6.68 -16.57
C LYS A 38 9.93 7.89 -16.90
N PHE A 39 9.01 8.23 -16.01
CA PHE A 39 8.15 9.42 -16.13
C PHE A 39 8.75 10.68 -15.49
N GLY A 40 10.04 10.68 -15.18
CA GLY A 40 10.75 11.83 -14.63
C GLY A 40 10.49 12.13 -13.17
N CYS A 41 9.95 11.16 -12.42
CA CYS A 41 9.73 11.29 -10.98
C CYS A 41 10.93 10.77 -10.18
N THR A 42 11.06 11.21 -8.94
CA THR A 42 11.98 10.66 -7.94
C THR A 42 11.20 9.71 -7.03
N PRO A 43 11.37 8.38 -7.14
CA PRO A 43 10.68 7.42 -6.28
C PRO A 43 11.37 7.35 -4.91
N ILE A 44 10.56 7.42 -3.84
CA ILE A 44 11.00 7.25 -2.45
C ILE A 44 10.26 6.05 -1.85
N VAL A 45 10.99 5.07 -1.38
CA VAL A 45 10.44 3.90 -0.71
C VAL A 45 10.07 4.26 0.73
N LEU A 46 8.83 4.02 1.11
CA LEU A 46 8.30 4.29 2.44
C LEU A 46 8.27 2.99 3.26
N PRO A 47 9.10 2.85 4.30
CA PRO A 47 9.03 1.71 5.21
C PRO A 47 7.73 1.77 6.04
N ILE A 48 7.24 0.61 6.45
CA ILE A 48 6.13 0.52 7.40
C ILE A 48 6.62 0.94 8.77
N THR A 49 6.00 1.95 9.36
CA THR A 49 6.34 2.51 10.67
C THR A 49 5.09 2.68 11.53
N GLU A 50 5.25 2.78 12.83
CA GLU A 50 4.12 3.04 13.74
C GLU A 50 3.57 4.46 13.61
N THR A 51 4.45 5.41 13.33
CA THR A 51 4.13 6.83 13.19
C THR A 51 4.53 7.33 11.81
N ILE A 52 3.71 8.21 11.26
CA ILE A 52 3.98 8.88 9.99
C ILE A 52 4.10 10.36 10.29
N GLU A 53 5.32 10.86 10.21
CA GLU A 53 5.61 12.28 10.38
C GLU A 53 6.28 12.80 9.09
N ASN A 54 6.06 14.07 8.78
CA ASN A 54 6.78 14.76 7.71
C ASN A 54 6.67 14.10 6.32
N ILE A 55 5.47 13.90 5.82
CA ILE A 55 5.22 13.43 4.44
C ILE A 55 4.89 14.57 3.47
N ASP A 56 4.92 15.80 3.94
CA ASP A 56 4.52 17.00 3.16
C ASP A 56 5.49 17.30 2.00
N PHE A 57 6.67 16.70 2.01
CA PHE A 57 7.63 16.82 0.91
C PHE A 57 7.29 15.95 -0.30
N LEU A 58 6.39 14.97 -0.16
CA LEU A 58 5.95 14.12 -1.27
C LEU A 58 4.99 14.88 -2.18
N ASP A 59 5.21 14.83 -3.48
CA ASP A 59 4.33 15.41 -4.48
C ASP A 59 3.21 14.44 -4.91
N GLY A 60 3.38 13.15 -4.63
CA GLY A 60 2.40 12.10 -4.90
C GLY A 60 2.64 10.87 -4.02
N LEU A 61 1.62 10.02 -3.90
CA LEU A 61 1.65 8.78 -3.15
C LEU A 61 1.22 7.61 -4.04
N LEU A 62 2.03 6.55 -4.08
CA LEU A 62 1.70 5.30 -4.72
C LEU A 62 1.53 4.21 -3.65
N ILE A 63 0.31 3.68 -3.54
CA ILE A 63 0.02 2.50 -2.73
C ILE A 63 0.25 1.28 -3.60
N SER A 64 1.28 0.51 -3.28
CA SER A 64 1.68 -0.64 -4.08
C SER A 64 0.78 -1.85 -3.87
N GLY A 65 0.82 -2.79 -4.79
CA GLY A 65 0.22 -4.11 -4.62
C GLY A 65 1.09 -5.05 -3.78
N GLY A 66 0.65 -6.28 -3.66
CA GLY A 66 1.33 -7.35 -2.93
C GLY A 66 0.42 -8.56 -2.80
N ASP A 67 0.95 -9.62 -2.20
CA ASP A 67 0.22 -10.86 -1.96
C ASP A 67 -0.43 -10.81 -0.56
N PHE A 68 -1.43 -9.96 -0.39
CA PHE A 68 -2.16 -9.77 0.86
C PHE A 68 -3.57 -9.27 0.59
N ASP A 69 -4.45 -9.52 1.54
CA ASP A 69 -5.83 -9.04 1.53
C ASP A 69 -6.05 -7.96 2.59
N ILE A 70 -7.03 -7.10 2.34
CA ILE A 70 -7.50 -6.15 3.35
C ILE A 70 -8.42 -6.91 4.31
N ASP A 71 -8.14 -6.83 5.61
CA ASP A 71 -8.98 -7.46 6.63
C ASP A 71 -10.45 -7.01 6.48
N PRO A 72 -11.40 -7.94 6.32
CA PRO A 72 -12.82 -7.63 6.13
C PRO A 72 -13.41 -6.69 7.18
N LYS A 73 -12.84 -6.64 8.37
CA LYS A 73 -13.25 -5.71 9.43
C LYS A 73 -13.14 -4.24 9.03
N TYR A 74 -12.22 -3.89 8.10
CA TYR A 74 -12.09 -2.52 7.61
C TYR A 74 -13.27 -2.05 6.76
N TYR A 75 -14.06 -3.00 6.22
CA TYR A 75 -15.29 -2.70 5.48
C TYR A 75 -16.56 -3.32 6.11
N GLY A 76 -16.50 -3.59 7.44
CA GLY A 76 -17.66 -3.98 8.25
C GLY A 76 -18.13 -5.43 8.05
N GLU A 77 -17.29 -6.29 7.50
CA GLU A 77 -17.63 -7.69 7.27
C GLU A 77 -16.83 -8.65 8.16
N ASN A 78 -17.34 -9.87 8.31
CA ASN A 78 -16.59 -10.98 8.90
C ASN A 78 -15.80 -11.71 7.81
N THR A 79 -14.71 -12.37 8.19
CA THR A 79 -13.97 -13.25 7.28
C THR A 79 -14.84 -14.41 6.84
N GLN A 80 -15.03 -14.57 5.54
CA GLN A 80 -15.89 -15.58 4.92
C GLN A 80 -15.10 -16.67 4.18
N SER A 81 -13.80 -16.47 3.99
CA SER A 81 -12.91 -17.40 3.31
C SER A 81 -11.64 -17.64 4.10
N ASP A 82 -11.20 -18.88 4.18
CA ASP A 82 -9.91 -19.28 4.75
C ASP A 82 -8.71 -18.91 3.87
N LYS A 83 -8.97 -18.48 2.64
CA LYS A 83 -7.94 -17.97 1.72
C LYS A 83 -7.46 -16.55 2.05
N ILE A 84 -8.17 -15.82 2.92
CA ILE A 84 -7.83 -14.45 3.31
C ILE A 84 -6.50 -14.41 4.05
N GLN A 85 -5.54 -13.71 3.48
CA GLN A 85 -4.21 -13.50 4.05
C GLN A 85 -3.94 -12.02 4.30
N THR A 86 -3.94 -11.60 5.55
CA THR A 86 -3.79 -10.20 5.93
C THR A 86 -2.38 -9.89 6.44
N ILE A 87 -1.89 -8.70 6.12
CA ILE A 87 -0.69 -8.11 6.73
C ILE A 87 -1.13 -6.88 7.52
N LYS A 88 -1.41 -7.11 8.82
CA LYS A 88 -2.03 -6.10 9.69
C LYS A 88 -1.24 -4.80 9.77
N ASP A 89 0.07 -4.89 9.95
CA ASP A 89 0.93 -3.71 10.11
C ASP A 89 0.97 -2.88 8.83
N ARG A 90 1.01 -3.52 7.67
CA ARG A 90 0.94 -2.86 6.38
C ARG A 90 -0.39 -2.14 6.19
N THR A 91 -1.49 -2.83 6.37
CA THR A 91 -2.83 -2.24 6.22
C THR A 91 -3.03 -1.05 7.15
N LYS A 92 -2.65 -1.21 8.43
CA LYS A 92 -2.72 -0.12 9.42
C LYS A 92 -1.87 1.09 9.02
N PHE A 93 -0.66 0.87 8.55
CA PHE A 93 0.24 1.92 8.07
C PHE A 93 -0.35 2.64 6.86
N GLU A 94 -0.84 1.89 5.87
CA GLU A 94 -1.39 2.46 4.64
C GLU A 94 -2.67 3.26 4.89
N PHE A 95 -3.54 2.84 5.82
CA PHE A 95 -4.66 3.67 6.27
C PHE A 95 -4.20 4.96 6.93
N LYS A 96 -3.24 4.89 7.85
CA LYS A 96 -2.69 6.09 8.52
C LYS A 96 -2.05 7.07 7.55
N ILE A 97 -1.30 6.59 6.56
CA ILE A 97 -0.69 7.47 5.57
C ILE A 97 -1.75 8.12 4.70
N LEU A 98 -2.81 7.41 4.33
CA LEU A 98 -3.93 7.96 3.57
C LEU A 98 -4.67 9.03 4.37
N GLU A 99 -4.96 8.79 5.64
CA GLU A 99 -5.60 9.78 6.53
C GLU A 99 -4.82 11.10 6.60
N LYS A 100 -3.47 11.01 6.64
CA LYS A 100 -2.61 12.20 6.65
C LYS A 100 -2.42 12.83 5.27
N TYR A 101 -2.33 12.03 4.22
CA TYR A 101 -1.95 12.49 2.90
C TYR A 101 -3.13 12.99 2.07
N PHE A 102 -4.30 12.37 2.22
CA PHE A 102 -5.50 12.74 1.48
C PHE A 102 -5.90 14.22 1.65
N PRO A 103 -5.85 14.81 2.87
CA PRO A 103 -6.16 16.24 3.06
C PRO A 103 -5.21 17.19 2.34
N LEU A 104 -4.02 16.74 1.91
CA LEU A 104 -3.07 17.57 1.18
C LEU A 104 -3.51 17.82 -0.28
N ASN A 105 -4.58 17.16 -0.73
CA ASN A 105 -5.12 17.29 -2.08
C ASN A 105 -4.06 17.08 -3.19
N ARG A 106 -3.21 16.08 -3.02
CA ARG A 106 -2.15 15.68 -3.93
C ARG A 106 -2.48 14.32 -4.58
N PRO A 107 -1.89 13.99 -5.73
CA PRO A 107 -2.16 12.74 -6.42
C PRO A 107 -1.90 11.50 -5.57
N ILE A 108 -2.84 10.55 -5.59
CA ILE A 108 -2.71 9.22 -4.98
C ILE A 108 -3.05 8.20 -6.05
N LEU A 109 -2.21 7.18 -6.21
CA LEU A 109 -2.43 6.05 -7.11
C LEU A 109 -2.35 4.75 -6.32
N GLY A 110 -3.39 3.93 -6.39
CA GLY A 110 -3.39 2.56 -5.89
C GLY A 110 -3.27 1.54 -7.02
N ILE A 111 -2.41 0.56 -6.85
CA ILE A 111 -2.21 -0.52 -7.83
C ILE A 111 -2.51 -1.86 -7.18
N CYS A 112 -3.38 -2.69 -7.79
CA CYS A 112 -3.77 -4.01 -7.30
C CYS A 112 -4.30 -3.92 -5.85
N GLY A 113 -3.61 -4.50 -4.86
CA GLY A 113 -3.94 -4.36 -3.44
C GLY A 113 -4.09 -2.90 -2.98
N GLY A 114 -3.30 -1.97 -3.55
CA GLY A 114 -3.45 -0.54 -3.29
C GLY A 114 -4.77 0.05 -3.82
N CYS A 115 -5.26 -0.44 -4.96
CA CYS A 115 -6.60 -0.08 -5.46
C CYS A 115 -7.70 -0.61 -4.53
N GLN A 116 -7.57 -1.83 -4.03
CA GLN A 116 -8.48 -2.42 -3.06
C GLN A 116 -8.50 -1.61 -1.76
N LEU A 117 -7.33 -1.22 -1.26
CA LEU A 117 -7.20 -0.39 -0.06
C LEU A 117 -7.90 0.96 -0.24
N LEU A 118 -7.68 1.64 -1.36
CA LEU A 118 -8.34 2.92 -1.66
C LEU A 118 -9.87 2.76 -1.72
N ASN A 119 -10.37 1.70 -2.34
CA ASN A 119 -11.80 1.43 -2.36
C ASN A 119 -12.37 1.31 -0.94
N VAL A 120 -11.70 0.56 -0.06
CA VAL A 120 -12.12 0.41 1.34
C VAL A 120 -11.97 1.73 2.12
N PHE A 121 -10.89 2.46 1.92
CA PHE A 121 -10.67 3.78 2.55
C PHE A 121 -11.79 4.77 2.23
N PHE A 122 -12.34 4.72 1.02
CA PHE A 122 -13.48 5.54 0.62
C PHE A 122 -14.85 4.92 0.93
N GLY A 123 -14.91 3.89 1.77
CA GLY A 123 -16.14 3.28 2.27
C GLY A 123 -16.72 2.19 1.38
N GLY A 124 -15.97 1.69 0.41
CA GLY A 124 -16.35 0.53 -0.38
C GLY A 124 -16.07 -0.79 0.33
N SER A 125 -16.59 -1.90 -0.22
CA SER A 125 -16.33 -3.27 0.23
C SER A 125 -15.61 -4.08 -0.85
N LEU A 126 -15.17 -5.27 -0.50
CA LEU A 126 -14.47 -6.19 -1.39
C LEU A 126 -15.16 -7.55 -1.42
N ILE A 127 -15.13 -8.20 -2.57
CA ILE A 127 -15.43 -9.63 -2.70
C ILE A 127 -14.23 -10.40 -2.18
N GLN A 128 -14.40 -11.12 -1.06
CA GLN A 128 -13.30 -11.76 -0.35
C GLN A 128 -12.67 -12.92 -1.12
N ASP A 129 -13.49 -13.68 -1.86
CA ASP A 129 -13.06 -14.79 -2.71
C ASP A 129 -13.90 -14.82 -3.98
N ILE A 130 -13.29 -14.41 -5.09
CA ILE A 130 -13.98 -14.31 -6.38
C ILE A 130 -14.44 -15.69 -6.87
N GLU A 131 -13.64 -16.73 -6.64
CA GLU A 131 -13.99 -18.10 -7.07
C GLU A 131 -15.25 -18.62 -6.37
N SER A 132 -15.44 -18.25 -5.10
CA SER A 132 -16.62 -18.65 -4.34
C SER A 132 -17.85 -17.78 -4.64
N PHE A 133 -17.65 -16.64 -5.30
CA PHE A 133 -18.72 -15.66 -5.59
C PHE A 133 -19.38 -15.94 -6.97
N ILE A 134 -18.67 -16.57 -7.90
CA ILE A 134 -19.13 -16.91 -9.23
C ILE A 134 -19.73 -18.33 -9.23
#